data_4f7246814d403d39ab673defc9615875
#
_entry.id   4f7246814d403d39ab673defc9615875
#
_cell.length_a   1.000
_cell.length_b   1.000
_cell.length_c   1.000
_cell.angle_alpha   90.00
_cell.angle_beta   90.00
_cell.angle_gamma   90.00
#
_symmetry.space_group_name_H-M   'P 1'
#
loop_
_entity.id
_entity.type
_entity.pdbx_description
1 polymer ?
#
loop_
_entity_poly.entity_id
_entity_poly.type
_entity_poly.pdbx_seq_one_letter_code
_entity_poly.pdbx_strand_id
1 'polypeptide(L)'
;DDLSRGLGDVYKRQFFACLAARRFPTTIVIRPLERLDYLPEPDIFHDVFGHVPLHADPVFADFLQTYGQAALHATTDQQTEELARLFWFTVEFGLIQEDERLKVYGSGLISSPGESRHALESPEVDRRPFDLEQVIATPFEIDHYQPILYVLDSFDQLREAMLSYAGRLQPA
;
A
#
# COMPACT_ATOMS: atom_id res chain seq x y z
N ASP A 1 -13.68 -22.70 10.16
CA ASP A 1 -13.70 -21.57 9.21
C ASP A 1 -13.99 -20.23 9.87
N ASP A 2 -14.84 -20.16 10.89
CA ASP A 2 -15.21 -18.91 11.55
C ASP A 2 -14.10 -18.39 12.50
N LEU A 3 -13.33 -19.29 13.11
CA LEU A 3 -12.20 -18.94 13.99
C LEU A 3 -11.01 -18.37 13.20
N SER A 4 -10.79 -18.83 11.97
CA SER A 4 -9.70 -18.31 11.12
C SER A 4 -10.01 -16.91 10.58
N ARG A 5 -11.28 -16.62 10.27
CA ARG A 5 -11.74 -15.28 9.91
C ARG A 5 -11.63 -14.31 11.10
N GLY A 6 -12.08 -14.72 12.29
CA GLY A 6 -12.00 -13.89 13.48
C GLY A 6 -10.55 -13.52 13.89
N LEU A 7 -9.61 -14.46 13.77
CA LEU A 7 -8.18 -14.20 13.98
C LEU A 7 -7.63 -13.22 12.93
N GLY A 8 -7.96 -13.41 11.65
CA GLY A 8 -7.55 -12.50 10.59
C GLY A 8 -8.03 -11.06 10.81
N ASP A 9 -9.26 -10.88 11.29
CA ASP A 9 -9.82 -9.56 11.58
C ASP A 9 -9.16 -8.91 12.80
N VAL A 10 -8.79 -9.67 13.82
CA VAL A 10 -8.03 -9.16 14.98
C VAL A 10 -6.66 -8.66 14.54
N TYR A 11 -5.92 -9.42 13.72
CA TYR A 11 -4.62 -9.01 13.20
C TYR A 11 -4.72 -7.78 12.31
N LYS A 12 -5.71 -7.69 11.44
CA LYS A 12 -5.97 -6.51 10.62
C LYS A 12 -6.23 -5.27 11.49
N ARG A 13 -7.08 -5.39 12.51
CA ARG A 13 -7.35 -4.28 13.43
C ARG A 13 -6.11 -3.85 14.21
N GLN A 14 -5.25 -4.78 14.63
CA GLN A 14 -3.99 -4.46 15.29
C GLN A 14 -3.03 -3.72 14.35
N PHE A 15 -2.93 -4.15 13.09
CA PHE A 15 -2.15 -3.47 12.07
C PHE A 15 -2.62 -2.01 11.89
N PHE A 16 -3.92 -1.80 11.69
CA PHE A 16 -4.49 -0.46 11.53
C PHE A 16 -4.32 0.40 12.78
N ALA A 17 -4.45 -0.18 13.98
CA ALA A 17 -4.19 0.54 15.24
C ALA A 17 -2.72 0.98 15.36
N CYS A 18 -1.78 0.19 14.87
CA CYS A 18 -0.37 0.59 14.80
C CYS A 18 -0.19 1.77 13.85
N LEU A 19 -0.75 1.72 12.64
CA LEU A 19 -0.67 2.84 11.69
C LEU A 19 -1.30 4.11 12.27
N ALA A 20 -2.48 4.01 12.88
CA ALA A 20 -3.15 5.13 13.54
C ALA A 20 -2.30 5.74 14.67
N ALA A 21 -1.46 4.95 15.32
CA ALA A 21 -0.51 5.38 16.34
C ALA A 21 0.88 5.79 15.79
N ARG A 22 1.01 5.96 14.48
CA ARG A 22 2.28 6.25 13.78
C ARG A 22 3.36 5.18 14.02
N ARG A 23 2.96 3.92 14.00
CA ARG A 23 3.86 2.76 14.12
C ARG A 23 3.62 1.84 12.95
N PHE A 24 4.68 1.36 12.34
CA PHE A 24 4.61 0.33 11.31
C PHE A 24 5.05 -1.00 11.93
N PRO A 25 4.16 -2.01 12.03
CA PRO A 25 4.57 -3.32 12.53
C PRO A 25 5.43 -4.04 11.48
N THR A 26 6.57 -4.57 11.88
CA THR A 26 7.48 -5.30 11.02
C THR A 26 7.50 -6.78 11.36
N THR A 27 7.72 -7.63 10.35
CA THR A 27 7.97 -9.06 10.53
C THR A 27 9.42 -9.31 10.94
N ILE A 28 9.70 -10.51 11.44
CA ILE A 28 11.05 -11.02 11.70
C ILE A 28 11.47 -12.11 10.72
N VAL A 29 10.62 -12.41 9.74
CA VAL A 29 10.89 -13.41 8.70
C VAL A 29 12.02 -12.92 7.79
N ILE A 30 12.94 -13.79 7.43
CA ILE A 30 14.02 -13.50 6.47
C ILE A 30 13.80 -14.40 5.26
N ARG A 31 13.72 -13.80 4.06
CA ARG A 31 13.58 -14.58 2.82
C ARG A 31 14.82 -15.43 2.55
N PRO A 32 14.67 -16.64 2.04
CA PRO A 32 15.80 -17.46 1.61
C PRO A 32 16.44 -16.88 0.33
N LEU A 33 17.72 -17.16 0.13
CA LEU A 33 18.51 -16.63 -0.99
C LEU A 33 17.90 -16.96 -2.37
N GLU A 34 17.22 -18.11 -2.48
CA GLU A 34 16.59 -18.59 -3.70
C GLU A 34 15.31 -17.82 -4.06
N ARG A 35 14.80 -16.97 -3.16
CA ARG A 35 13.56 -16.19 -3.31
C ARG A 35 13.78 -14.68 -3.20
N LEU A 36 14.92 -14.19 -3.69
CA LEU A 36 15.23 -12.76 -3.61
C LEU A 36 14.33 -11.89 -4.50
N ASP A 37 13.89 -12.42 -5.64
CA ASP A 37 13.14 -11.64 -6.63
C ASP A 37 11.65 -11.51 -6.31
N TYR A 38 11.07 -12.52 -5.67
CA TYR A 38 9.65 -12.51 -5.31
C TYR A 38 9.39 -13.33 -4.06
N LEU A 39 8.65 -12.74 -3.11
CA LEU A 39 8.18 -13.42 -1.92
C LEU A 39 6.68 -13.18 -1.74
N PRO A 40 5.85 -14.22 -1.66
CA PRO A 40 4.39 -14.06 -1.48
C PRO A 40 4.01 -13.51 -0.09
N GLU A 41 4.93 -13.60 0.87
CA GLU A 41 4.74 -13.06 2.22
C GLU A 41 5.84 -12.04 2.52
N PRO A 42 5.52 -10.89 3.18
CA PRO A 42 6.51 -9.89 3.52
C PRO A 42 7.57 -10.46 4.47
N ASP A 43 8.82 -10.07 4.26
CA ASP A 43 9.94 -10.37 5.13
C ASP A 43 10.52 -9.08 5.74
N ILE A 44 11.50 -9.21 6.65
CA ILE A 44 12.09 -8.05 7.31
C ILE A 44 12.78 -7.10 6.32
N PHE A 45 13.29 -7.61 5.20
CA PHE A 45 13.90 -6.77 4.15
C PHE A 45 12.84 -5.90 3.48
N HIS A 46 11.69 -6.47 3.10
CA HIS A 46 10.55 -5.73 2.57
C HIS A 46 10.10 -4.65 3.56
N ASP A 47 9.89 -5.01 4.82
CA ASP A 47 9.42 -4.06 5.82
C ASP A 47 10.41 -2.92 6.09
N VAL A 48 11.69 -3.26 6.32
CA VAL A 48 12.71 -2.28 6.72
C VAL A 48 13.15 -1.39 5.55
N PHE A 49 13.32 -1.94 4.35
CA PHE A 49 13.76 -1.15 3.20
C PHE A 49 12.61 -0.60 2.35
N GLY A 50 11.47 -1.27 2.34
CA GLY A 50 10.30 -0.84 1.59
C GLY A 50 9.45 0.18 2.35
N HIS A 51 9.05 -0.11 3.58
CA HIS A 51 8.12 0.73 4.32
C HIS A 51 8.79 1.78 5.21
N VAL A 52 9.82 1.41 5.97
CA VAL A 52 10.38 2.30 7.01
C VAL A 52 10.93 3.62 6.47
N PRO A 53 11.67 3.69 5.35
CA PRO A 53 12.23 4.95 4.88
C PRO A 53 11.20 6.01 4.55
N LEU A 54 10.03 5.62 4.05
CA LEU A 54 8.95 6.55 3.69
C LEU A 54 8.35 7.27 4.91
N HIS A 55 8.50 6.70 6.12
CA HIS A 55 8.07 7.36 7.35
C HIS A 55 8.94 8.58 7.72
N ALA A 56 10.07 8.78 7.06
CA ALA A 56 10.87 9.99 7.19
C ALA A 56 10.20 11.20 6.50
N ASP A 57 9.32 10.97 5.53
CA ASP A 57 8.50 12.01 4.93
C ASP A 57 7.25 12.25 5.81
N PRO A 58 7.07 13.47 6.36
CA PRO A 58 5.96 13.77 7.26
C PRO A 58 4.60 13.68 6.56
N VAL A 59 4.52 13.98 5.26
CA VAL A 59 3.27 13.93 4.49
C VAL A 59 2.82 12.49 4.30
N PHE A 60 3.76 11.59 3.96
CA PHE A 60 3.49 10.16 3.85
C PHE A 60 3.13 9.55 5.22
N ALA A 61 3.81 9.95 6.29
CA ALA A 61 3.48 9.50 7.64
C ALA A 61 2.08 9.95 8.09
N ASP A 62 1.66 11.18 7.73
CA ASP A 62 0.31 11.68 7.99
C ASP A 62 -0.75 10.90 7.18
N PHE A 63 -0.45 10.59 5.93
CA PHE A 63 -1.30 9.72 5.11
C PHE A 63 -1.51 8.36 5.77
N LEU A 64 -0.44 7.66 6.17
CA LEU A 64 -0.55 6.35 6.81
C LEU A 64 -1.31 6.39 8.15
N GLN A 65 -1.12 7.46 8.94
CA GLN A 65 -1.89 7.65 10.17
C GLN A 65 -3.39 7.79 9.88
N THR A 66 -3.75 8.64 8.92
CA THR A 66 -5.14 8.86 8.51
C THR A 66 -5.74 7.57 7.94
N TYR A 67 -4.96 6.82 7.14
CA TYR A 67 -5.36 5.51 6.64
C TYR A 67 -5.70 4.54 7.78
N GLY A 68 -4.81 4.41 8.77
CA GLY A 68 -5.04 3.55 9.93
C GLY A 68 -6.29 3.93 10.72
N GLN A 69 -6.51 5.23 10.92
CA GLN A 69 -7.72 5.75 11.59
C GLN A 69 -8.97 5.44 10.79
N ALA A 70 -8.97 5.69 9.48
CA ALA A 70 -10.09 5.39 8.59
C ALA A 70 -10.41 3.88 8.57
N ALA A 71 -9.40 3.04 8.48
CA ALA A 71 -9.57 1.59 8.47
C ALA A 71 -10.18 1.03 9.76
N LEU A 72 -9.92 1.67 10.91
CA LEU A 72 -10.57 1.31 12.18
C LEU A 72 -12.07 1.68 12.20
N HIS A 73 -12.51 2.61 11.36
CA HIS A 73 -13.90 3.04 11.22
C HIS A 73 -14.66 2.34 10.10
N ALA A 74 -13.98 1.55 9.26
CA ALA A 74 -14.63 0.76 8.23
C ALA A 74 -15.59 -0.28 8.86
N THR A 75 -16.84 -0.30 8.40
CA THR A 75 -17.90 -1.16 8.94
C THR A 75 -18.51 -2.10 7.91
N THR A 76 -18.17 -1.94 6.63
CA THR A 76 -18.67 -2.77 5.54
C THR A 76 -17.55 -3.49 4.81
N ASP A 77 -17.85 -4.63 4.20
CA ASP A 77 -16.90 -5.36 3.35
C ASP A 77 -16.41 -4.50 2.19
N GLN A 78 -17.30 -3.72 1.57
CA GLN A 78 -16.93 -2.78 0.50
C GLN A 78 -15.86 -1.78 0.97
N GLN A 79 -16.05 -1.13 2.11
CA GLN A 79 -15.07 -0.18 2.66
C GLN A 79 -13.71 -0.86 2.95
N THR A 80 -13.75 -2.10 3.42
CA THR A 80 -12.54 -2.89 3.66
C THR A 80 -11.81 -3.20 2.36
N GLU A 81 -12.53 -3.56 1.30
CA GLU A 81 -11.96 -3.82 -0.02
C GLU A 81 -11.40 -2.55 -0.66
N GLU A 82 -12.11 -1.44 -0.58
CA GLU A 82 -11.67 -0.13 -1.08
C GLU A 82 -10.35 0.30 -0.41
N LEU A 83 -10.26 0.16 0.91
CA LEU A 83 -9.03 0.42 1.67
C LEU A 83 -7.90 -0.53 1.28
N ALA A 84 -8.18 -1.83 1.09
CA ALA A 84 -7.18 -2.78 0.65
C ALA A 84 -6.61 -2.42 -0.73
N ARG A 85 -7.47 -2.00 -1.68
CA ARG A 85 -7.05 -1.55 -3.01
C ARG A 85 -6.23 -0.26 -2.93
N LEU A 86 -6.66 0.70 -2.10
CA LEU A 86 -5.90 1.93 -1.89
C LEU A 86 -4.51 1.62 -1.32
N PHE A 87 -4.39 0.75 -0.32
CA PHE A 87 -3.10 0.33 0.23
C PHE A 87 -2.23 -0.35 -0.83
N TRP A 88 -2.81 -1.29 -1.58
CA TRP A 88 -2.12 -2.03 -2.62
C TRP A 88 -1.52 -1.13 -3.69
N PHE A 89 -2.33 -0.28 -4.30
CA PHE A 89 -1.90 0.58 -5.40
C PHE A 89 -1.10 1.82 -4.98
N THR A 90 -0.92 2.06 -3.69
CA THR A 90 -0.13 3.17 -3.16
C THR A 90 1.03 2.68 -2.31
N VAL A 91 0.78 2.18 -1.12
CA VAL A 91 1.84 1.78 -0.17
C VAL A 91 2.70 0.63 -0.69
N GLU A 92 2.07 -0.35 -1.36
CA GLU A 92 2.78 -1.54 -1.88
C GLU A 92 3.32 -1.34 -3.30
N PHE A 93 2.52 -0.81 -4.22
CA PHE A 93 2.85 -0.79 -5.65
C PHE A 93 2.75 0.61 -6.28
N GLY A 94 2.94 1.67 -5.47
CA GLY A 94 2.82 3.03 -5.93
C GLY A 94 4.02 3.52 -6.74
N LEU A 95 3.72 4.33 -7.77
CA LEU A 95 4.67 5.10 -8.57
C LEU A 95 4.47 6.59 -8.30
N ILE A 96 5.53 7.38 -8.47
CA ILE A 96 5.48 8.83 -8.32
C ILE A 96 6.27 9.52 -9.43
N GLN A 97 5.74 10.64 -9.92
CA GLN A 97 6.45 11.51 -10.85
C GLN A 97 7.23 12.57 -10.07
N GLU A 98 8.54 12.57 -10.15
CA GLU A 98 9.39 13.53 -9.47
C GLU A 98 10.53 13.98 -10.41
N ASP A 99 10.74 15.28 -10.53
CA ASP A 99 11.76 15.87 -11.42
C ASP A 99 11.70 15.32 -12.85
N GLU A 100 10.51 15.24 -13.42
CA GLU A 100 10.24 14.67 -14.77
C GLU A 100 10.63 13.19 -14.90
N ARG A 101 10.86 12.51 -13.79
CA ARG A 101 11.21 11.08 -13.76
C ARG A 101 10.14 10.27 -13.04
N LEU A 102 9.81 9.14 -13.64
CA LEU A 102 8.99 8.13 -12.97
C LEU A 102 9.84 7.37 -11.97
N LYS A 103 9.41 7.32 -10.71
CA LYS A 103 10.10 6.62 -9.62
C LYS A 103 9.16 5.63 -8.93
N VAL A 104 9.72 4.57 -8.38
CA VAL A 104 9.01 3.66 -7.48
C VAL A 104 9.09 4.19 -6.05
N TYR A 105 7.98 4.12 -5.33
CA TYR A 105 7.96 4.34 -3.88
C TYR A 105 7.27 3.19 -3.14
N GLY A 106 6.45 2.40 -3.83
CA GLY A 106 5.76 1.26 -3.23
C GLY A 106 6.72 0.21 -2.71
N SER A 107 6.48 -0.28 -1.49
CA SER A 107 7.37 -1.22 -0.79
C SER A 107 7.54 -2.56 -1.50
N GLY A 108 6.48 -3.08 -2.12
CA GLY A 108 6.52 -4.28 -2.95
C GLY A 108 7.46 -4.10 -4.15
N LEU A 109 7.41 -2.93 -4.80
CA LEU A 109 8.32 -2.61 -5.89
C LEU A 109 9.77 -2.46 -5.41
N ILE A 110 10.01 -1.71 -4.32
CA ILE A 110 11.36 -1.45 -3.79
C ILE A 110 12.03 -2.75 -3.35
N SER A 111 11.30 -3.68 -2.80
CA SER A 111 11.83 -4.94 -2.27
C SER A 111 11.94 -6.07 -3.30
N SER A 112 11.55 -5.83 -4.54
CA SER A 112 11.61 -6.79 -5.67
C SER A 112 12.28 -6.15 -6.90
N PRO A 113 13.57 -6.46 -7.17
CA PRO A 113 14.27 -5.90 -8.34
C PRO A 113 13.59 -6.22 -9.67
N GLY A 114 12.97 -7.39 -9.78
CA GLY A 114 12.22 -7.81 -10.97
C GLY A 114 10.97 -6.95 -11.19
N GLU A 115 10.17 -6.74 -10.14
CA GLU A 115 8.98 -5.90 -10.21
C GLU A 115 9.29 -4.42 -10.40
N SER A 116 10.33 -3.88 -9.73
CA SER A 116 10.80 -2.51 -9.97
C SER A 116 11.09 -2.26 -11.44
N ARG A 117 11.86 -3.17 -12.07
CA ARG A 117 12.19 -3.05 -13.48
C ARG A 117 10.95 -3.18 -14.37
N HIS A 118 10.12 -4.17 -14.10
CA HIS A 118 8.86 -4.36 -14.83
C HIS A 118 7.95 -3.11 -14.70
N ALA A 119 7.79 -2.59 -13.50
CA ALA A 119 6.99 -1.40 -13.24
C ALA A 119 7.46 -0.15 -13.98
N LEU A 120 8.77 0.03 -14.16
CA LEU A 120 9.34 1.21 -14.81
C LEU A 120 9.52 1.06 -16.32
N GLU A 121 9.87 -0.13 -16.80
CA GLU A 121 10.37 -0.32 -18.17
C GLU A 121 9.43 -1.13 -19.07
N SER A 122 8.58 -2.00 -18.52
CA SER A 122 7.75 -2.87 -19.34
C SER A 122 6.66 -2.08 -20.09
N PRO A 123 6.52 -2.29 -21.41
CA PRO A 123 5.41 -1.71 -22.18
C PRO A 123 4.04 -2.35 -21.90
N GLU A 124 4.02 -3.48 -21.20
CA GLU A 124 2.79 -4.19 -20.82
C GLU A 124 2.11 -3.58 -19.60
N VAL A 125 2.80 -2.74 -18.84
CA VAL A 125 2.25 -2.08 -17.65
C VAL A 125 1.48 -0.83 -18.05
N ASP A 126 0.21 -0.81 -17.68
CA ASP A 126 -0.67 0.36 -17.82
C ASP A 126 -0.45 1.29 -16.61
N ARG A 127 0.30 2.37 -16.82
CA ARG A 127 0.61 3.39 -15.81
C ARG A 127 -0.38 4.52 -15.92
N ARG A 128 -1.28 4.61 -14.94
CA ARG A 128 -2.38 5.59 -14.91
C ARG A 128 -2.06 6.72 -13.95
N PRO A 129 -2.46 7.97 -14.24
CA PRO A 129 -2.49 9.01 -13.21
C PRO A 129 -3.30 8.54 -12.00
N PHE A 130 -2.85 8.90 -10.80
CA PHE A 130 -3.57 8.56 -9.58
C PHE A 130 -4.93 9.27 -9.57
N ASP A 131 -5.98 8.49 -9.38
CA ASP A 131 -7.34 8.94 -9.16
C ASP A 131 -7.98 8.03 -8.10
N LEU A 132 -8.45 8.63 -7.01
CA LEU A 132 -8.96 7.87 -5.85
C LEU A 132 -10.09 6.93 -6.24
N GLU A 133 -11.05 7.38 -7.05
CA GLU A 133 -12.23 6.58 -7.41
C GLU A 133 -11.84 5.39 -8.31
N GLN A 134 -10.87 5.59 -9.19
CA GLN A 134 -10.36 4.51 -10.01
C GLN A 134 -9.56 3.51 -9.17
N VAL A 135 -8.71 3.99 -8.27
CA VAL A 135 -7.89 3.12 -7.40
C VAL A 135 -8.77 2.22 -6.55
N ILE A 136 -9.74 2.77 -5.83
CA ILE A 136 -10.62 1.98 -4.95
C ILE A 136 -11.57 1.05 -5.72
N ALA A 137 -11.82 1.30 -6.99
CA ALA A 137 -12.63 0.44 -7.87
C ALA A 137 -11.83 -0.66 -8.59
N THR A 138 -10.49 -0.52 -8.70
CA THR A 138 -9.65 -1.44 -9.47
C THR A 138 -9.31 -2.69 -8.65
N PRO A 139 -9.68 -3.89 -9.09
CA PRO A 139 -9.27 -5.13 -8.43
C PRO A 139 -7.77 -5.38 -8.65
N PHE A 140 -7.14 -6.12 -7.74
CA PHE A 140 -5.76 -6.55 -7.85
C PHE A 140 -5.64 -8.07 -7.60
N GLU A 141 -4.57 -8.64 -8.10
CA GLU A 141 -4.17 -10.03 -7.90
C GLU A 141 -2.74 -10.08 -7.38
N ILE A 142 -2.40 -11.10 -6.60
CA ILE A 142 -1.13 -11.17 -5.84
C ILE A 142 -0.14 -12.20 -6.39
N ASP A 143 -0.51 -12.94 -7.43
CA ASP A 143 0.24 -14.09 -7.94
C ASP A 143 1.06 -13.81 -9.20
N HIS A 144 1.05 -12.56 -9.66
CA HIS A 144 1.83 -12.10 -10.82
C HIS A 144 2.20 -10.63 -10.70
N TYR A 145 3.10 -10.16 -11.57
CA TYR A 145 3.48 -8.75 -11.66
C TYR A 145 2.29 -7.88 -12.02
N GLN A 146 2.20 -6.71 -11.40
CA GLN A 146 1.03 -5.86 -11.52
C GLN A 146 0.88 -5.29 -12.94
N PRO A 147 -0.23 -5.57 -13.64
CA PRO A 147 -0.46 -5.06 -15.00
C PRO A 147 -0.92 -3.59 -15.00
N ILE A 148 -1.45 -3.10 -13.89
CA ILE A 148 -1.92 -1.72 -13.71
C ILE A 148 -1.20 -1.12 -12.51
N LEU A 149 -0.65 0.07 -12.68
CA LEU A 149 -0.03 0.86 -11.61
C LEU A 149 -0.52 2.30 -11.68
N TYR A 150 -0.55 2.96 -10.52
CA TYR A 150 -0.97 4.35 -10.42
C TYR A 150 0.21 5.26 -10.06
N VAL A 151 0.27 6.42 -10.71
CA VAL A 151 1.35 7.40 -10.61
C VAL A 151 0.86 8.62 -9.86
N LEU A 152 1.45 8.92 -8.72
CA LEU A 152 1.22 10.15 -7.97
C LEU A 152 1.99 11.33 -8.58
N ASP A 153 1.44 12.52 -8.45
CA ASP A 153 2.16 13.77 -8.67
C ASP A 153 2.96 14.20 -7.41
N SER A 154 2.45 13.84 -6.22
CA SER A 154 3.09 14.13 -4.93
C SER A 154 2.47 13.31 -3.80
N PHE A 155 3.14 13.22 -2.65
CA PHE A 155 2.54 12.66 -1.44
C PHE A 155 1.42 13.55 -0.85
N ASP A 156 1.41 14.86 -1.15
CA ASP A 156 0.27 15.73 -0.80
C ASP A 156 -1.02 15.28 -1.49
N GLN A 157 -0.96 14.92 -2.78
CA GLN A 157 -2.10 14.36 -3.50
C GLN A 157 -2.65 13.12 -2.81
N LEU A 158 -1.77 12.21 -2.37
CA LEU A 158 -2.16 10.98 -1.67
C LEU A 158 -2.79 11.29 -0.30
N ARG A 159 -2.20 12.21 0.46
CA ARG A 159 -2.74 12.65 1.76
C ARG A 159 -4.13 13.28 1.62
N GLU A 160 -4.33 14.17 0.66
CA GLU A 160 -5.61 14.83 0.40
C GLU A 160 -6.68 13.82 -0.03
N ALA A 161 -6.35 12.87 -0.90
CA ALA A 161 -7.25 11.78 -1.29
C ALA A 161 -7.66 10.94 -0.08
N MET A 162 -6.71 10.61 0.82
CA MET A 162 -7.01 9.85 2.03
C MET A 162 -7.90 10.62 3.01
N LEU A 163 -7.67 11.91 3.19
CA LEU A 163 -8.53 12.77 4.01
C LEU A 163 -9.96 12.83 3.46
N SER A 164 -10.10 12.97 2.13
CA SER A 164 -11.39 12.92 1.46
C SER A 164 -12.10 11.58 1.68
N TYR A 165 -11.38 10.46 1.52
CA TYR A 165 -11.95 9.13 1.76
C TYR A 165 -12.34 8.93 3.22
N ALA A 166 -11.48 9.30 4.18
CA ALA A 166 -11.75 9.19 5.61
C ALA A 166 -13.01 9.95 6.02
N GLY A 167 -13.27 11.11 5.39
CA GLY A 167 -14.48 11.89 5.61
C GLY A 167 -15.78 11.15 5.26
N ARG A 168 -15.73 10.20 4.31
CA ARG A 168 -16.89 9.37 3.92
C ARG A 168 -17.22 8.29 4.95
N LEU A 169 -16.24 7.90 5.78
CA LEU A 169 -16.38 6.84 6.77
C LEU A 169 -16.84 7.34 8.15
N GLN A 170 -16.82 8.67 8.36
CA GLN A 170 -17.29 9.23 9.62
C GLN A 170 -18.82 9.18 9.67
N PRO A 171 -19.42 8.70 10.79
CA PRO A 171 -20.86 8.80 10.97
C PRO A 171 -21.28 10.28 11.01
N ALA A 172 -22.40 10.58 10.36
CA ALA A 172 -23.00 11.90 10.37
C ALA A 172 -23.45 12.33 11.77
#